data_8dc1d0e8eddd39961840dc84c36e0cf0
#
_entry.id   8dc1d0e8eddd39961840dc84c36e0cf0
#
_cell.length_a   1.000
_cell.length_b   1.000
_cell.length_c   1.000
_cell.angle_alpha   90.00
_cell.angle_beta   90.00
_cell.angle_gamma   90.00
#
_symmetry.space_group_name_H-M   'P 1'
#
loop_
_entity.id
_entity.type
_entity.pdbx_description
1 polymer ?
#
loop_
_entity_poly.entity_id
_entity_poly.type
_entity_poly.pdbx_seq_one_letter_code
_entity_poly.pdbx_strand_id
1 'polypeptide(L)'
;MTSAGLAHGEEVVLDLRPNRRLLAPGFVVERRASTQTTTIETYLLTIMNGVAQLYHDASIGNAINVILVRILILESIENTTLHFNISENADSSLKSFCSWQIKMNPSNESHPNHHDVAVLLTRRNICGENETCSTLGLADGVRACASPPAACNINQDTGLAVSYTIAHELGHNFGMNHDGPGNGCDQPDGHQQHVMAPNLVNDVTPVVWSKCSRREITKFLDRDWGHCLDDQPTDHEYSYPQVPPGALYNADHQCKLLYGPXASHCDMGNVCETLWCRVQGRCVTELEPAAEGTRCTPLDGGPLANISTWCSAGDCVEMRSRPRAVDGRWGDWGAWGACSRSCGTGVQSSVRHCDQPVPANGGKYCVGERRRYRTCSAEACPEEGVTFRAQQCAAFDSVPYQGQNYTWTPVYDHAVPCQLTCRPTERXFTAVLSDTVADGTPCRLGTHDICINGKCMGIGCDGVLASEARADRCGMCHGNGSLCNTVRDLHR
;
A
#
# COMPACT_ATOMS: atom_id res chain seq x y z
N MET A 1 23.37 25.17 17.65
CA MET A 1 23.11 24.38 16.44
C MET A 1 21.93 23.47 16.69
N THR A 2 20.87 23.70 15.96
CA THR A 2 19.64 22.92 16.12
C THR A 2 19.88 21.48 15.64
N SER A 3 19.30 20.51 16.35
CA SER A 3 19.38 19.12 15.90
C SER A 3 18.70 18.98 14.55
N ALA A 4 19.18 18.03 13.73
CA ALA A 4 18.63 17.84 12.39
C ALA A 4 17.28 17.12 12.38
N GLY A 5 16.85 16.57 13.50
CA GLY A 5 15.57 15.86 13.61
C GLY A 5 14.47 16.75 14.19
N LEU A 6 13.32 16.14 14.47
CA LEU A 6 12.20 16.83 15.09
C LEU A 6 12.55 17.23 16.52
N ALA A 7 12.15 18.43 16.92
CA ALA A 7 12.26 18.84 18.30
C ALA A 7 11.16 18.14 19.14
N HIS A 8 11.43 18.07 20.46
CA HIS A 8 10.43 17.51 21.37
C HIS A 8 9.16 18.38 21.31
N GLY A 9 8.02 17.77 21.07
CA GLY A 9 6.76 18.48 20.95
C GLY A 9 6.39 18.91 19.54
N GLU A 10 7.29 18.71 18.56
CA GLU A 10 6.93 18.95 17.16
C GLU A 10 6.22 17.72 16.59
N GLU A 11 5.19 18.00 15.82
CA GLU A 11 4.46 16.97 15.08
C GLU A 11 4.53 17.32 13.60
N VAL A 12 4.63 16.32 12.76
CA VAL A 12 4.69 16.51 11.31
C VAL A 12 3.65 15.63 10.66
N VAL A 13 2.91 16.22 9.71
CA VAL A 13 1.98 15.47 8.88
C VAL A 13 2.53 15.43 7.48
N LEU A 14 2.63 14.23 6.94
CA LEU A 14 3.07 13.97 5.58
C LEU A 14 1.87 13.45 4.79
N ASP A 15 1.42 14.25 3.82
CA ASP A 15 0.28 13.88 2.98
C ASP A 15 0.78 13.24 1.70
N LEU A 16 0.27 12.05 1.37
CA LEU A 16 0.79 11.23 0.29
C LEU A 16 -0.30 10.92 -0.74
N ARG A 17 0.12 10.85 -2.02
CA ARG A 17 -0.68 10.31 -3.13
C ARG A 17 0.13 9.19 -3.77
N PRO A 18 0.09 7.98 -3.23
CA PRO A 18 0.80 6.87 -3.87
C PRO A 18 0.30 6.68 -5.31
N ASN A 19 1.18 6.26 -6.20
CA ASN A 19 0.85 6.17 -7.62
C ASN A 19 1.53 4.97 -8.25
N ARG A 20 0.83 4.27 -9.14
CA ARG A 20 1.40 3.12 -9.84
C ARG A 20 1.56 3.34 -11.34
N ARG A 21 1.34 4.58 -11.81
CA ARG A 21 1.46 4.93 -13.24
C ARG A 21 2.72 5.74 -13.54
N LEU A 22 3.39 6.27 -12.51
CA LEU A 22 4.55 7.12 -12.68
C LEU A 22 5.73 6.30 -13.20
N LEU A 23 6.32 6.73 -14.28
CA LEU A 23 7.47 6.06 -14.89
C LEU A 23 8.81 6.56 -14.35
N ALA A 24 8.81 7.71 -13.68
CA ALA A 24 10.02 8.26 -13.08
C ALA A 24 10.49 7.37 -11.92
N PRO A 25 11.79 7.26 -11.70
CA PRO A 25 12.27 6.43 -10.58
C PRO A 25 12.08 7.12 -9.24
N GLY A 26 11.75 6.33 -8.25
CA GLY A 26 11.89 6.68 -6.86
C GLY A 26 10.85 7.63 -6.30
N PHE A 27 11.36 8.56 -5.53
CA PHE A 27 10.58 9.45 -4.68
C PHE A 27 10.33 10.78 -5.37
N VAL A 28 9.08 11.23 -5.35
CA VAL A 28 8.67 12.48 -5.99
C VAL A 28 8.02 13.37 -4.94
N VAL A 29 8.44 14.64 -4.92
CA VAL A 29 7.79 15.69 -4.14
C VAL A 29 7.02 16.55 -5.12
N GLU A 30 5.70 16.50 -5.04
CA GLU A 30 4.84 17.17 -6.02
C GLU A 30 4.82 18.68 -5.83
N ARG A 31 4.97 19.10 -4.57
CA ARG A 31 4.96 20.54 -4.27
C ARG A 31 5.97 20.89 -3.20
N ARG A 32 6.46 22.10 -3.32
CA ARG A 32 7.37 22.68 -2.36
C ARG A 32 6.89 24.07 -1.97
N ALA A 33 6.70 24.27 -0.66
CA ALA A 33 6.20 25.54 -0.15
C ALA A 33 7.29 26.62 -0.05
N SER A 34 8.57 26.23 -0.11
CA SER A 34 9.69 27.13 0.11
C SER A 34 10.82 26.84 -0.87
N THR A 35 11.50 27.90 -1.28
CA THR A 35 12.68 27.76 -2.14
C THR A 35 13.93 27.35 -1.37
N GLN A 36 13.90 27.40 -0.04
CA GLN A 36 15.01 26.98 0.80
C GLN A 36 14.65 25.71 1.55
N THR A 37 15.49 24.69 1.41
CA THR A 37 15.31 23.44 2.14
C THR A 37 15.81 23.64 3.57
N THR A 38 14.92 23.53 4.55
CA THR A 38 15.30 23.58 5.95
C THR A 38 15.94 22.25 6.37
N THR A 39 16.62 22.25 7.51
CA THR A 39 17.22 21.04 8.06
C THR A 39 16.15 19.97 8.32
N ILE A 40 14.98 20.39 8.81
CA ILE A 40 13.86 19.50 9.07
C ILE A 40 13.33 18.91 7.76
N GLU A 41 13.17 19.73 6.72
CA GLU A 41 12.69 19.24 5.44
C GLU A 41 13.65 18.20 4.85
N THR A 42 14.95 18.46 4.94
CA THR A 42 15.95 17.50 4.46
C THR A 42 15.81 16.16 5.18
N TYR A 43 15.61 16.20 6.50
CA TYR A 43 15.41 15.02 7.31
C TYR A 43 14.15 14.26 6.88
N LEU A 44 13.04 14.97 6.73
CA LEU A 44 11.77 14.35 6.33
C LEU A 44 11.83 13.75 4.92
N LEU A 45 12.48 14.47 4.00
CA LEU A 45 12.65 13.97 2.63
C LEU A 45 13.55 12.73 2.61
N THR A 46 14.57 12.70 3.47
CA THR A 46 15.44 11.53 3.59
C THR A 46 14.65 10.32 4.09
N ILE A 47 13.81 10.52 5.12
CA ILE A 47 12.94 9.46 5.64
C ILE A 47 11.99 8.96 4.55
N MET A 48 11.34 9.88 3.84
CA MET A 48 10.37 9.50 2.82
C MET A 48 11.03 8.86 1.60
N ASN A 49 12.26 9.26 1.28
CA ASN A 49 13.03 8.56 0.26
C ASN A 49 13.29 7.10 0.66
N GLY A 50 13.57 6.86 1.94
CA GLY A 50 13.70 5.51 2.47
C GLY A 50 12.43 4.69 2.30
N VAL A 51 11.27 5.29 2.60
CA VAL A 51 9.97 4.64 2.40
C VAL A 51 9.76 4.30 0.93
N ALA A 52 10.06 5.27 0.05
CA ALA A 52 9.91 5.08 -1.39
C ALA A 52 10.80 3.94 -1.90
N GLN A 53 12.02 3.84 -1.40
CA GLN A 53 12.92 2.76 -1.79
C GLN A 53 12.39 1.39 -1.37
N LEU A 54 11.78 1.30 -0.19
CA LEU A 54 11.18 0.05 0.25
C LEU A 54 10.03 -0.37 -0.69
N TYR A 55 9.19 0.58 -1.09
CA TYR A 55 8.08 0.29 -2.02
C TYR A 55 8.55 0.07 -3.45
N HIS A 56 9.75 0.52 -3.79
CA HIS A 56 10.35 0.28 -5.09
C HIS A 56 11.00 -1.09 -5.22
N ASP A 57 11.17 -1.79 -4.10
CA ASP A 57 11.81 -3.10 -4.13
C ASP A 57 10.97 -4.10 -4.91
N ALA A 58 11.63 -4.91 -5.74
CA ALA A 58 10.96 -5.87 -6.60
C ALA A 58 10.15 -6.91 -5.82
N SER A 59 10.50 -7.16 -4.55
CA SER A 59 9.79 -8.16 -3.75
C SER A 59 8.31 -7.81 -3.52
N ILE A 60 7.92 -6.53 -3.65
CA ILE A 60 6.50 -6.17 -3.52
C ILE A 60 5.66 -6.63 -4.71
N GLY A 61 6.30 -6.87 -5.86
CA GLY A 61 5.65 -7.44 -7.03
C GLY A 61 4.71 -6.49 -7.78
N ASN A 62 4.83 -5.20 -7.54
CA ASN A 62 3.96 -4.18 -8.13
C ASN A 62 4.74 -2.88 -8.25
N ALA A 63 4.36 -2.05 -9.22
CA ALA A 63 4.95 -0.72 -9.36
C ALA A 63 4.21 0.23 -8.42
N ILE A 64 4.86 0.60 -7.33
CA ILE A 64 4.29 1.54 -6.35
C ILE A 64 5.29 2.68 -6.18
N ASN A 65 4.83 3.89 -6.42
CA ASN A 65 5.62 5.10 -6.20
C ASN A 65 5.01 5.90 -5.07
N VAL A 66 5.86 6.52 -4.27
CA VAL A 66 5.40 7.38 -3.17
C VAL A 66 5.53 8.82 -3.62
N ILE A 67 4.43 9.53 -3.65
CA ILE A 67 4.39 10.95 -4.00
C ILE A 67 4.02 11.73 -2.76
N LEU A 68 4.90 12.62 -2.33
CA LEU A 68 4.66 13.48 -1.19
C LEU A 68 4.01 14.78 -1.68
N VAL A 69 2.78 15.01 -1.25
CA VAL A 69 1.99 16.15 -1.70
C VAL A 69 2.26 17.37 -0.83
N ARG A 70 2.34 17.18 0.48
CA ARG A 70 2.41 18.30 1.42
C ARG A 70 3.10 17.87 2.71
N ILE A 71 3.91 18.77 3.26
CA ILE A 71 4.50 18.63 4.59
C ILE A 71 3.87 19.71 5.47
N LEU A 72 3.28 19.29 6.58
CA LEU A 72 2.74 20.21 7.59
C LEU A 72 3.55 20.04 8.87
N ILE A 73 4.30 21.07 9.24
CA ILE A 73 5.05 21.08 10.49
C ILE A 73 4.20 21.83 11.51
N LEU A 74 3.74 21.11 12.53
CA LEU A 74 2.85 21.63 13.54
C LEU A 74 3.67 21.94 14.79
N GLU A 75 3.92 23.21 15.03
CA GLU A 75 4.64 23.65 16.21
C GLU A 75 3.70 23.67 17.41
N SER A 76 4.13 23.06 18.51
CA SER A 76 3.40 23.11 19.76
C SER A 76 3.66 24.44 20.45
N ILE A 77 2.92 25.46 20.02
CA ILE A 77 2.91 26.72 20.74
C ILE A 77 1.78 26.63 21.76
N GLU A 78 2.07 27.05 22.97
CA GLU A 78 1.19 26.87 24.14
C GLU A 78 -0.24 27.40 23.97
N ASN A 79 -0.56 28.08 22.89
CA ASN A 79 -1.89 28.65 22.68
C ASN A 79 -2.47 28.39 21.31
N THR A 80 -1.83 27.58 20.48
CA THR A 80 -2.48 27.18 19.24
C THR A 80 -3.16 25.84 19.47
N THR A 81 -4.41 25.83 19.26
CA THR A 81 -5.22 24.64 19.19
C THR A 81 -4.59 23.71 18.13
N LEU A 82 -3.80 22.77 18.60
CA LEU A 82 -3.62 21.55 17.82
C LEU A 82 -5.04 21.07 17.55
N HIS A 83 -5.39 20.98 16.32
CA HIS A 83 -6.73 20.58 15.93
C HIS A 83 -6.99 19.10 16.22
N PHE A 84 -6.00 18.38 16.74
CA PHE A 84 -6.13 17.01 17.19
C PHE A 84 -5.24 16.80 18.42
N ASN A 85 -5.58 15.78 19.21
CA ASN A 85 -4.90 15.48 20.47
C ASN A 85 -3.98 14.29 20.31
N ILE A 86 -2.72 14.48 20.70
CA ILE A 86 -1.74 13.39 20.74
C ILE A 86 -1.43 13.13 22.21
N SER A 87 -1.56 11.88 22.62
CA SER A 87 -1.26 11.42 23.96
C SER A 87 -0.37 10.19 23.88
N GLU A 88 -0.03 9.63 25.02
CA GLU A 88 0.72 8.37 25.03
C GLU A 88 -0.14 7.19 24.57
N ASN A 89 -1.46 7.31 24.58
CA ASN A 89 -2.34 6.26 24.08
C ASN A 89 -2.37 6.32 22.54
N ALA A 90 -1.83 5.28 21.90
CA ALA A 90 -1.69 5.26 20.45
C ALA A 90 -3.05 5.23 19.75
N ASP A 91 -4.02 4.49 20.30
CA ASP A 91 -5.33 4.37 19.66
C ASP A 91 -6.09 5.69 19.67
N SER A 92 -6.10 6.39 20.78
CA SER A 92 -6.80 7.67 20.86
C SER A 92 -6.10 8.74 20.03
N SER A 93 -4.77 8.72 19.97
CA SER A 93 -4.01 9.62 19.11
C SER A 93 -4.31 9.38 17.64
N LEU A 94 -4.35 8.11 17.24
CA LEU A 94 -4.68 7.74 15.87
C LEU A 94 -6.07 8.22 15.48
N LYS A 95 -7.07 7.96 16.32
CA LYS A 95 -8.45 8.37 16.05
C LYS A 95 -8.57 9.88 15.91
N SER A 96 -7.92 10.62 16.82
CA SER A 96 -7.95 12.07 16.80
C SER A 96 -7.29 12.63 15.52
N PHE A 97 -6.12 12.11 15.16
CA PHE A 97 -5.41 12.53 13.96
C PHE A 97 -6.22 12.20 12.70
N CYS A 98 -6.77 11.00 12.62
CA CYS A 98 -7.50 10.56 11.42
C CYS A 98 -8.75 11.39 11.21
N SER A 99 -9.47 11.74 12.28
CA SER A 99 -10.64 12.62 12.18
C SER A 99 -10.25 14.01 11.69
N TRP A 100 -9.14 14.54 12.20
CA TRP A 100 -8.66 15.86 11.81
C TRP A 100 -8.24 15.88 10.33
N GLN A 101 -7.49 14.86 9.88
CA GLN A 101 -6.97 14.89 8.51
C GLN A 101 -8.07 14.75 7.46
N ILE A 102 -9.17 14.06 7.77
CA ILE A 102 -10.31 14.01 6.86
C ILE A 102 -10.84 15.41 6.60
N LYS A 103 -10.94 16.23 7.65
CA LYS A 103 -11.43 17.62 7.52
C LYS A 103 -10.45 18.49 6.73
N MET A 104 -9.16 18.21 6.83
CA MET A 104 -8.13 19.01 6.17
C MET A 104 -7.87 18.59 4.72
N ASN A 105 -8.45 17.48 4.28
CA ASN A 105 -8.22 16.95 2.94
C ASN A 105 -9.25 17.53 1.97
N PRO A 106 -8.82 18.32 0.97
CA PRO A 106 -9.76 18.81 -0.03
C PRO A 106 -10.46 17.64 -0.74
N SER A 107 -11.77 17.73 -0.89
CA SER A 107 -12.56 16.65 -1.48
C SER A 107 -12.37 16.51 -2.98
N ASN A 108 -11.98 17.58 -3.65
CA ASN A 108 -11.73 17.58 -5.10
C ASN A 108 -10.39 16.90 -5.37
N GLU A 109 -10.41 15.80 -6.09
CA GLU A 109 -9.20 15.04 -6.42
C GLU A 109 -8.20 15.86 -7.24
N SER A 110 -8.68 16.88 -7.95
CA SER A 110 -7.80 17.78 -8.73
C SER A 110 -7.13 18.83 -7.86
N HIS A 111 -7.54 18.99 -6.61
CA HIS A 111 -6.95 19.99 -5.73
C HIS A 111 -5.50 19.61 -5.42
N PRO A 112 -4.57 20.58 -5.48
CA PRO A 112 -3.14 20.26 -5.27
C PRO A 112 -2.84 19.65 -3.90
N ASN A 113 -3.65 19.92 -2.90
CA ASN A 113 -3.44 19.41 -1.54
C ASN A 113 -4.24 18.14 -1.24
N HIS A 114 -5.00 17.63 -2.20
CA HIS A 114 -5.73 16.38 -2.02
C HIS A 114 -4.71 15.24 -1.81
N HIS A 115 -4.99 14.39 -0.83
CA HIS A 115 -4.12 13.25 -0.54
C HIS A 115 -4.96 11.99 -0.32
N ASP A 116 -4.34 10.85 -0.47
CA ASP A 116 -5.00 9.55 -0.30
C ASP A 116 -4.68 8.94 1.05
N VAL A 117 -3.52 9.25 1.60
CA VAL A 117 -3.09 8.76 2.91
C VAL A 117 -2.40 9.89 3.65
N ALA A 118 -2.66 10.02 4.94
CA ALA A 118 -1.99 10.98 5.82
C ALA A 118 -1.12 10.22 6.84
N VAL A 119 0.12 10.66 6.99
CA VAL A 119 1.11 10.05 7.88
C VAL A 119 1.48 11.06 8.95
N LEU A 120 1.33 10.70 10.21
CA LEU A 120 1.77 11.53 11.34
C LEU A 120 3.09 11.02 11.87
N LEU A 121 4.02 11.93 12.09
CA LEU A 121 5.32 11.63 12.69
C LEU A 121 5.45 12.45 13.96
N THR A 122 5.77 11.79 15.08
CA THR A 122 5.85 12.42 16.39
C THR A 122 7.04 11.88 17.18
N ARG A 123 7.66 12.75 17.98
CA ARG A 123 8.70 12.34 18.94
C ARG A 123 8.12 11.85 20.26
N ARG A 124 6.82 12.03 20.47
CA ARG A 124 6.18 11.53 21.68
C ARG A 124 6.14 10.01 21.66
N ASN A 125 6.27 9.41 22.84
CA ASN A 125 6.06 7.97 22.97
C ASN A 125 4.60 7.65 22.65
N ILE A 126 4.38 6.59 21.91
CA ILE A 126 3.04 6.06 21.65
C ILE A 126 2.98 4.66 22.25
N CYS A 127 1.94 4.40 23.01
CA CYS A 127 1.81 3.16 23.76
C CYS A 127 0.50 2.49 23.38
N GLY A 128 0.54 1.18 23.22
CA GLY A 128 -0.66 0.40 22.97
C GLY A 128 -1.52 0.22 24.21
N GLU A 129 -2.58 -0.51 24.04
CA GLU A 129 -3.40 -0.93 25.17
C GLU A 129 -2.50 -1.69 26.15
N ASN A 130 -2.78 -1.58 27.43
CA ASN A 130 -1.98 -2.18 28.50
C ASN A 130 -0.62 -1.48 28.74
N GLU A 131 -0.52 -0.23 28.31
CA GLU A 131 0.66 0.61 28.57
C GLU A 131 1.97 0.04 28.03
N THR A 132 1.90 -0.77 26.98
CA THR A 132 3.11 -1.26 26.31
C THR A 132 3.63 -0.16 25.38
N CYS A 133 4.78 0.43 25.75
CA CYS A 133 5.38 1.52 24.99
C CYS A 133 6.44 1.04 24.03
N SER A 134 6.32 -0.21 23.55
CA SER A 134 7.13 -0.75 22.48
C SER A 134 6.50 -0.54 21.10
N THR A 135 5.30 0.04 21.06
CA THR A 135 4.62 0.35 19.80
C THR A 135 5.36 1.48 19.09
N LEU A 136 5.73 1.26 17.84
CA LEU A 136 6.42 2.26 17.04
C LEU A 136 5.48 2.96 16.06
N GLY A 137 4.36 2.33 15.73
CA GLY A 137 3.39 2.92 14.82
C GLY A 137 2.04 2.24 14.93
N LEU A 138 1.05 2.84 14.30
CA LEU A 138 -0.31 2.30 14.27
C LEU A 138 -1.05 2.87 13.08
N ALA A 139 -1.75 2.01 12.34
CA ALA A 139 -2.55 2.43 11.19
C ALA A 139 -4.03 2.21 11.47
N ASP A 140 -4.84 3.11 10.95
CA ASP A 140 -6.29 2.91 10.90
C ASP A 140 -6.59 1.73 9.97
N GLY A 141 -7.63 0.97 10.27
CA GLY A 141 -8.07 -0.12 9.43
C GLY A 141 -8.70 0.33 8.11
N VAL A 142 -8.83 1.62 7.87
CA VAL A 142 -9.37 2.15 6.63
C VAL A 142 -8.33 2.01 5.53
N ARG A 143 -8.75 1.43 4.42
CA ARG A 143 -7.87 1.23 3.26
C ARG A 143 -7.65 2.53 2.51
N ALA A 144 -6.50 2.63 1.87
CA ALA A 144 -6.26 3.69 0.89
C ALA A 144 -7.36 3.65 -0.17
N CYS A 145 -7.68 4.81 -0.73
CA CYS A 145 -8.75 4.97 -1.73
C CYS A 145 -10.17 4.79 -1.18
N ALA A 146 -10.35 4.79 0.12
CA ALA A 146 -11.70 4.85 0.70
C ALA A 146 -12.36 6.18 0.33
N SER A 147 -13.67 6.21 0.29
CA SER A 147 -14.42 7.43 0.02
C SER A 147 -15.36 7.74 1.20
N PRO A 148 -15.14 8.85 1.91
CA PRO A 148 -14.08 9.86 1.72
C PRO A 148 -12.69 9.33 2.07
N PRO A 149 -11.62 9.93 1.53
CA PRO A 149 -10.27 9.47 1.84
C PRO A 149 -9.99 9.61 3.33
N ALA A 150 -9.83 8.49 4.00
CA ALA A 150 -9.68 8.45 5.45
C ALA A 150 -8.47 7.65 5.92
N ALA A 151 -7.69 7.10 5.00
CA ALA A 151 -6.53 6.29 5.36
C ALA A 151 -5.47 7.14 6.05
N CYS A 152 -4.95 6.65 7.15
CA CYS A 152 -4.02 7.40 8.00
C CYS A 152 -3.21 6.44 8.85
N ASN A 153 -2.08 6.93 9.33
CA ASN A 153 -1.28 6.18 10.28
C ASN A 153 -0.44 7.15 11.11
N ILE A 154 0.02 6.68 12.27
CA ILE A 154 0.89 7.46 13.15
C ILE A 154 2.18 6.67 13.38
N ASN A 155 3.29 7.40 13.57
CA ASN A 155 4.61 6.79 13.68
C ASN A 155 5.44 7.59 14.70
N GLN A 156 6.15 6.86 15.56
CA GLN A 156 7.09 7.49 16.47
C GLN A 156 8.43 7.68 15.74
N ASP A 157 8.93 8.89 15.77
CA ASP A 157 10.22 9.22 15.13
C ASP A 157 11.35 8.65 15.98
N THR A 158 11.94 7.57 15.53
CA THR A 158 13.07 6.90 16.16
C THR A 158 14.38 7.13 15.40
N GLY A 159 14.43 8.20 14.59
CA GLY A 159 15.58 8.45 13.74
C GLY A 159 15.33 7.92 12.33
N LEU A 160 16.40 7.71 11.58
CA LEU A 160 16.28 7.32 10.17
C LEU A 160 15.55 5.99 9.96
N ALA A 161 15.58 5.12 10.97
CA ALA A 161 14.89 3.82 10.89
C ALA A 161 13.36 3.95 10.85
N VAL A 162 12.81 5.13 11.13
CA VAL A 162 11.36 5.34 11.07
C VAL A 162 10.80 5.10 9.67
N SER A 163 11.65 5.11 8.64
CA SER A 163 11.25 4.73 7.27
C SER A 163 10.59 3.34 7.25
N TYR A 164 11.15 2.39 7.99
CA TYR A 164 10.58 1.04 8.07
C TYR A 164 9.22 1.05 8.74
N THR A 165 9.07 1.84 9.81
CA THR A 165 7.80 1.95 10.53
C THR A 165 6.72 2.56 9.61
N ILE A 166 7.07 3.63 8.91
CA ILE A 166 6.11 4.28 8.00
C ILE A 166 5.73 3.31 6.88
N ALA A 167 6.70 2.61 6.30
CA ALA A 167 6.41 1.65 5.24
C ALA A 167 5.50 0.52 5.74
N HIS A 168 5.72 0.06 6.98
CA HIS A 168 4.89 -0.96 7.63
C HIS A 168 3.45 -0.47 7.79
N GLU A 169 3.26 0.74 8.33
CA GLU A 169 1.92 1.26 8.57
C GLU A 169 1.19 1.56 7.27
N LEU A 170 1.91 2.06 6.25
CA LEU A 170 1.34 2.21 4.90
C LEU A 170 0.91 0.85 4.34
N GLY A 171 1.67 -0.21 4.65
CA GLY A 171 1.31 -1.56 4.24
C GLY A 171 -0.08 -1.95 4.72
N HIS A 172 -0.40 -1.62 5.98
CA HIS A 172 -1.75 -1.85 6.51
C HIS A 172 -2.79 -1.06 5.72
N ASN A 173 -2.49 0.19 5.36
CA ASN A 173 -3.40 0.99 4.53
C ASN A 173 -3.59 0.39 3.12
N PHE A 174 -2.65 -0.41 2.65
CA PHE A 174 -2.76 -1.13 1.38
C PHE A 174 -3.31 -2.56 1.56
N GLY A 175 -3.85 -2.87 2.73
CA GLY A 175 -4.48 -4.15 2.97
C GLY A 175 -3.57 -5.27 3.42
N MET A 176 -2.32 -4.98 3.72
CA MET A 176 -1.39 -6.01 4.22
C MET A 176 -1.62 -6.29 5.70
N ASN A 177 -1.52 -7.55 6.07
CA ASN A 177 -1.55 -7.99 7.46
C ASN A 177 -0.14 -8.30 7.94
N HIS A 178 0.02 -8.47 9.24
CA HIS A 178 1.30 -8.91 9.79
C HIS A 178 1.66 -10.30 9.27
N ASP A 179 2.92 -10.51 8.97
CA ASP A 179 3.44 -11.84 8.69
C ASP A 179 3.35 -12.69 9.95
N GLY A 180 2.94 -13.95 9.79
CA GLY A 180 2.81 -14.83 10.94
C GLY A 180 2.21 -16.19 10.57
N PRO A 181 1.93 -17.01 11.58
CA PRO A 181 1.40 -18.36 11.32
C PRO A 181 0.01 -18.34 10.68
N GLY A 182 -0.76 -17.26 10.91
CA GLY A 182 -2.11 -17.15 10.36
C GLY A 182 -2.17 -17.00 8.86
N ASN A 183 -1.09 -16.55 8.21
CA ASN A 183 -1.06 -16.38 6.76
C ASN A 183 0.05 -17.17 6.06
N GLY A 184 0.74 -18.04 6.80
CA GLY A 184 1.79 -18.88 6.22
C GLY A 184 3.12 -18.20 6.04
N CYS A 185 3.32 -17.04 6.68
CA CYS A 185 4.58 -16.30 6.62
C CYS A 185 5.27 -16.24 7.97
N ASP A 186 5.02 -17.22 8.80
CA ASP A 186 5.75 -17.38 10.05
C ASP A 186 7.19 -17.80 9.75
N GLN A 187 8.12 -17.24 10.49
CA GLN A 187 9.54 -17.56 10.32
C GLN A 187 9.94 -18.59 11.38
N PRO A 188 10.14 -19.85 10.99
CA PRO A 188 10.43 -20.89 11.98
C PRO A 188 11.73 -20.66 12.75
N ASP A 189 12.69 -19.99 12.13
CA ASP A 189 14.02 -19.83 12.71
C ASP A 189 14.36 -18.41 13.13
N GLY A 190 13.42 -17.48 13.00
CA GLY A 190 13.57 -16.12 13.49
C GLY A 190 14.65 -15.28 12.83
N HIS A 191 15.16 -15.70 11.68
CA HIS A 191 16.33 -15.05 11.09
C HIS A 191 16.06 -14.14 9.91
N GLN A 192 14.84 -14.06 9.41
CA GLN A 192 14.55 -13.16 8.29
C GLN A 192 13.22 -12.46 8.53
N GLN A 193 13.30 -11.19 8.87
CA GLN A 193 12.11 -10.38 9.04
C GLN A 193 11.92 -9.46 7.86
N HIS A 194 10.67 -9.30 7.47
CA HIS A 194 10.24 -8.43 6.40
C HIS A 194 9.52 -7.23 6.99
N VAL A 195 9.16 -6.27 6.14
CA VAL A 195 8.57 -5.02 6.62
C VAL A 195 7.30 -5.25 7.44
N MET A 196 6.48 -6.25 7.07
CA MET A 196 5.22 -6.49 7.79
C MET A 196 5.36 -7.45 8.98
N ALA A 197 6.57 -7.67 9.48
CA ALA A 197 6.75 -8.43 10.73
C ALA A 197 6.03 -7.71 11.88
N PRO A 198 5.37 -8.45 12.79
CA PRO A 198 4.65 -7.79 13.88
C PRO A 198 5.57 -7.06 14.86
N ASN A 199 6.79 -7.53 15.01
CA ASN A 199 7.82 -6.87 15.81
C ASN A 199 9.04 -6.67 14.93
N LEU A 200 9.37 -5.42 14.66
CA LEU A 200 10.55 -5.11 13.86
C LEU A 200 11.79 -5.33 14.72
N VAL A 201 12.40 -6.49 14.58
CA VAL A 201 13.71 -6.79 15.16
C VAL A 201 14.75 -6.54 14.08
N ASN A 202 15.88 -6.00 14.48
CA ASN A 202 16.82 -5.34 13.60
C ASN A 202 17.77 -6.29 12.88
N ASP A 203 17.24 -7.29 12.20
CA ASP A 203 18.04 -8.12 11.31
C ASP A 203 17.88 -7.62 9.89
N VAL A 204 18.97 -7.21 9.30
CA VAL A 204 18.97 -6.69 7.94
C VAL A 204 18.70 -7.87 7.00
N THR A 205 17.54 -7.90 6.41
CA THR A 205 17.21 -8.93 5.43
C THR A 205 17.28 -8.35 4.02
N PRO A 206 17.85 -9.09 3.08
CA PRO A 206 17.89 -8.62 1.71
C PRO A 206 16.52 -8.66 1.00
N VAL A 207 15.56 -9.41 1.52
CA VAL A 207 14.21 -9.46 0.94
C VAL A 207 13.29 -8.56 1.76
N VAL A 208 12.83 -7.49 1.15
CA VAL A 208 12.09 -6.42 1.85
C VAL A 208 10.68 -6.86 2.22
N TRP A 209 9.94 -7.43 1.24
CA TRP A 209 8.53 -7.82 1.44
C TRP A 209 8.38 -9.32 1.38
N SER A 210 7.54 -9.87 2.26
CA SER A 210 7.24 -11.29 2.27
C SER A 210 6.31 -11.66 1.11
N LYS A 211 6.22 -12.96 0.83
CA LYS A 211 5.26 -13.47 -0.17
C LYS A 211 3.83 -13.13 0.22
N CYS A 212 3.54 -13.05 1.52
CA CYS A 212 2.19 -12.70 2.02
C CYS A 212 1.87 -11.24 1.73
N SER A 213 2.79 -10.34 2.02
CA SER A 213 2.62 -8.91 1.72
C SER A 213 2.43 -8.69 0.22
N ARG A 214 3.25 -9.35 -0.59
CA ARG A 214 3.14 -9.27 -2.05
C ARG A 214 1.77 -9.76 -2.52
N ARG A 215 1.31 -10.89 -1.99
CA ARG A 215 0.00 -11.44 -2.34
C ARG A 215 -1.13 -10.50 -1.94
N GLU A 216 -1.04 -9.92 -0.75
CA GLU A 216 -2.11 -9.08 -0.21
C GLU A 216 -2.23 -7.75 -0.93
N ILE A 217 -1.10 -7.08 -1.25
CA ILE A 217 -1.19 -5.84 -2.01
C ILE A 217 -1.64 -6.11 -3.45
N THR A 218 -1.23 -7.23 -4.03
CA THR A 218 -1.68 -7.62 -5.37
C THR A 218 -3.19 -7.84 -5.38
N LYS A 219 -3.74 -8.50 -4.37
CA LYS A 219 -5.19 -8.68 -4.20
C LYS A 219 -5.90 -7.32 -4.07
N PHE A 220 -5.35 -6.42 -3.26
CA PHE A 220 -5.89 -5.07 -3.09
C PHE A 220 -5.97 -4.34 -4.43
N LEU A 221 -4.91 -4.41 -5.22
CA LEU A 221 -4.88 -3.75 -6.52
C LEU A 221 -5.79 -4.44 -7.55
N ASP A 222 -5.81 -5.77 -7.55
CA ASP A 222 -6.63 -6.53 -8.50
C ASP A 222 -8.14 -6.31 -8.26
N ARG A 223 -8.54 -6.03 -7.01
CA ARG A 223 -9.94 -5.75 -6.67
C ARG A 223 -10.35 -4.31 -6.92
N ASP A 224 -9.48 -3.52 -7.53
CA ASP A 224 -9.70 -2.09 -7.78
C ASP A 224 -9.86 -1.28 -6.50
N TRP A 225 -9.39 -1.82 -5.38
CA TRP A 225 -9.38 -1.06 -4.12
C TRP A 225 -8.30 0.02 -4.13
N GLY A 226 -7.34 -0.09 -5.06
CA GLY A 226 -6.26 0.87 -5.21
C GLY A 226 -6.47 1.83 -6.38
N HIS A 227 -7.73 2.12 -6.75
CA HIS A 227 -8.02 2.95 -7.93
C HIS A 227 -7.44 4.36 -7.80
N CYS A 228 -7.27 4.89 -6.59
CA CYS A 228 -6.70 6.23 -6.42
C CYS A 228 -5.19 6.27 -6.76
N LEU A 229 -4.54 5.11 -6.87
CA LEU A 229 -3.14 5.04 -7.32
C LEU A 229 -3.00 5.16 -8.83
N ASP A 230 -4.11 5.16 -9.56
CA ASP A 230 -4.12 5.17 -11.03
C ASP A 230 -4.25 6.56 -11.63
N ASP A 231 -4.20 7.61 -10.83
CA ASP A 231 -4.22 8.98 -11.32
C ASP A 231 -3.12 9.22 -12.34
N GLN A 232 -3.40 10.01 -13.36
CA GLN A 232 -2.37 10.42 -14.30
C GLN A 232 -1.34 11.24 -13.53
N PRO A 233 -0.04 10.89 -13.65
CA PRO A 233 0.97 11.66 -12.94
C PRO A 233 0.98 13.10 -13.43
N THR A 234 0.97 14.04 -12.50
CA THR A 234 1.13 15.46 -12.82
C THR A 234 2.61 15.79 -12.96
N ASP A 235 2.91 16.87 -13.66
CA ASP A 235 4.28 17.36 -13.74
C ASP A 235 4.74 17.73 -12.32
N HIS A 236 5.88 17.19 -11.93
CA HIS A 236 6.45 17.49 -10.61
C HIS A 236 7.57 18.49 -10.74
N GLU A 237 7.59 19.42 -9.82
CA GLU A 237 8.58 20.51 -9.82
C GLU A 237 9.89 20.09 -9.17
N TYR A 238 9.93 18.94 -8.49
CA TYR A 238 11.01 18.67 -7.57
C TYR A 238 11.19 17.18 -7.35
N SER A 239 12.42 16.72 -7.49
CA SER A 239 12.78 15.35 -7.16
C SER A 239 13.95 15.36 -6.18
N TYR A 240 13.90 14.47 -5.20
CA TYR A 240 14.95 14.38 -4.20
C TYR A 240 16.08 13.48 -4.70
N PRO A 241 17.36 13.85 -4.47
CA PRO A 241 18.47 13.03 -4.93
C PRO A 241 18.41 11.61 -4.33
N GLN A 242 18.73 10.63 -5.16
CA GLN A 242 18.68 9.21 -4.78
C GLN A 242 20.00 8.82 -4.12
N VAL A 243 20.25 9.33 -2.92
CA VAL A 243 21.43 8.94 -2.14
C VAL A 243 20.97 8.21 -0.88
N PRO A 244 21.75 7.22 -0.41
CA PRO A 244 21.38 6.52 0.82
C PRO A 244 21.40 7.48 2.02
N PRO A 245 20.58 7.23 3.04
CA PRO A 245 20.47 8.15 4.18
C PRO A 245 21.78 8.32 4.94
N GLY A 246 22.61 7.29 5.03
CA GLY A 246 23.90 7.39 5.71
C GLY A 246 24.93 8.25 4.98
N ALA A 247 24.71 8.51 3.68
CA ALA A 247 25.55 9.45 2.95
C ALA A 247 25.25 10.90 3.33
N LEU A 248 24.04 11.17 3.80
CA LEU A 248 23.63 12.51 4.27
C LEU A 248 23.84 12.68 5.77
N TYR A 249 23.72 11.61 6.53
CA TYR A 249 23.82 11.61 7.98
C TYR A 249 24.87 10.60 8.42
N ASN A 250 26.03 11.09 8.86
CA ASN A 250 27.08 10.18 9.32
C ASN A 250 26.74 9.59 10.68
N ALA A 251 27.57 8.69 11.19
CA ALA A 251 27.28 7.98 12.44
C ALA A 251 27.09 8.94 13.62
N ASP A 252 27.92 9.99 13.71
CA ASP A 252 27.74 11.02 14.76
C ASP A 252 26.37 11.65 14.69
N HIS A 253 25.95 12.03 13.48
CA HIS A 253 24.69 12.70 13.27
C HIS A 253 23.50 11.75 13.60
N GLN A 254 23.64 10.48 13.23
CA GLN A 254 22.62 9.48 13.55
C GLN A 254 22.47 9.32 15.07
N CYS A 255 23.57 9.34 15.80
CA CYS A 255 23.52 9.31 17.25
C CYS A 255 22.81 10.55 17.83
N LYS A 256 23.05 11.72 17.23
CA LYS A 256 22.33 12.94 17.65
C LYS A 256 20.84 12.86 17.38
N LEU A 257 20.45 12.25 16.27
CA LEU A 257 19.03 12.04 15.97
C LEU A 257 18.35 11.13 17.01
N LEU A 258 19.09 10.12 17.50
CA LEU A 258 18.53 9.17 18.47
C LEU A 258 18.52 9.73 19.89
N TYR A 259 19.61 10.36 20.32
CA TYR A 259 19.83 10.65 21.75
C TYR A 259 20.03 12.14 22.04
N GLY A 260 19.97 13.00 21.05
CA GLY A 260 20.08 14.45 21.25
C GLY A 260 21.44 14.99 20.92
N PRO A 261 21.55 16.35 20.90
CA PRO A 261 22.74 17.02 20.35
C PRO A 261 24.07 16.71 21.03
N UNK A 262 24.09 16.18 21.96
CA UNK A 262 25.20 15.84 22.73
C UNK A 262 25.77 14.50 22.51
N ALA A 263 24.98 13.81 21.78
CA ALA A 263 25.42 12.43 21.50
C ALA A 263 26.45 12.38 20.36
N SER A 264 27.29 11.35 20.37
CA SER A 264 28.26 11.14 19.29
C SER A 264 28.44 9.64 19.06
N HIS A 265 29.09 9.29 17.96
CA HIS A 265 29.36 7.89 17.65
C HIS A 265 30.39 7.32 18.63
N CYS A 266 30.15 6.11 19.09
CA CYS A 266 31.06 5.36 19.95
C CYS A 266 31.59 4.18 19.13
N ASP A 267 32.89 4.17 18.86
CA ASP A 267 33.50 3.16 18.00
C ASP A 267 33.65 1.84 18.77
N MET A 268 32.67 0.97 18.63
CA MET A 268 32.58 -0.30 19.34
C MET A 268 32.49 -1.51 18.39
N GLY A 269 33.07 -1.38 17.20
CA GLY A 269 33.07 -2.47 16.24
C GLY A 269 32.47 -2.09 14.91
N ASN A 270 31.80 -3.02 14.26
CA ASN A 270 31.24 -2.82 12.93
C ASN A 270 29.96 -1.97 13.01
N VAL A 271 30.08 -0.72 12.59
CA VAL A 271 28.94 0.22 12.62
C VAL A 271 27.80 -0.27 11.72
N CYS A 272 28.12 -1.06 10.70
CA CYS A 272 27.13 -1.59 9.78
C CYS A 272 26.28 -2.72 10.40
N GLU A 273 26.72 -3.25 11.52
CA GLU A 273 25.95 -4.24 12.28
C GLU A 273 25.22 -3.60 13.45
N THR A 274 25.91 -2.72 14.18
CA THR A 274 25.34 -2.10 15.38
C THR A 274 25.89 -0.70 15.52
N LEU A 275 24.99 0.27 15.61
CA LEU A 275 25.36 1.67 15.88
C LEU A 275 25.42 1.88 17.40
N TRP A 276 26.61 2.19 17.89
CA TRP A 276 26.83 2.53 19.29
C TRP A 276 27.00 4.03 19.41
N CYS A 277 26.37 4.61 20.42
CA CYS A 277 26.38 6.04 20.64
C CYS A 277 26.87 6.38 22.03
N ARG A 278 27.67 7.43 22.13
CA ARG A 278 28.17 7.95 23.41
C ARG A 278 27.17 8.94 23.94
N VAL A 279 26.57 8.62 25.07
CA VAL A 279 25.57 9.43 25.75
C VAL A 279 25.99 9.57 27.22
N GLN A 280 26.27 10.79 27.66
CA GLN A 280 26.73 11.07 29.03
C GLN A 280 27.91 10.18 29.43
N GLY A 281 28.88 10.04 28.54
CA GLY A 281 30.09 9.31 28.79
C GLY A 281 30.00 7.79 28.68
N ARG A 282 28.84 7.25 28.40
CA ARG A 282 28.63 5.80 28.23
C ARG A 282 28.23 5.48 26.79
N CYS A 283 28.67 4.31 26.33
CA CYS A 283 28.26 3.80 25.02
C CYS A 283 26.98 3.01 25.16
N VAL A 284 25.94 3.43 24.45
CA VAL A 284 24.61 2.81 24.45
C VAL A 284 24.22 2.48 23.02
N THR A 285 23.25 1.57 22.86
CA THR A 285 22.76 1.21 21.54
C THR A 285 21.31 0.73 21.62
N GLU A 286 20.60 0.92 20.52
CA GLU A 286 19.27 0.34 20.31
C GLU A 286 19.38 -1.02 19.61
N LEU A 287 20.59 -1.53 19.45
CA LEU A 287 20.90 -2.78 18.73
C LEU A 287 20.51 -2.73 17.24
N GLU A 288 20.51 -1.54 16.67
CA GLU A 288 20.23 -1.36 15.26
C GLU A 288 21.49 -0.97 14.50
N PRO A 289 21.60 -1.38 13.23
CA PRO A 289 22.73 -0.94 12.42
C PRO A 289 22.64 0.54 12.10
N ALA A 290 23.76 1.13 11.73
CA ALA A 290 23.73 2.46 11.14
C ALA A 290 23.00 2.39 9.78
N ALA A 291 22.52 3.55 9.33
CA ALA A 291 21.74 3.64 8.09
C ALA A 291 22.57 3.21 6.88
N GLU A 292 21.91 2.71 5.86
CA GLU A 292 22.53 2.37 4.58
C GLU A 292 23.31 3.58 4.07
N GLY A 293 24.55 3.33 3.59
CA GLY A 293 25.41 4.38 3.06
C GLY A 293 26.25 5.08 4.10
N THR A 294 26.17 4.68 5.38
CA THR A 294 27.03 5.26 6.43
C THR A 294 28.49 4.88 6.17
N ARG A 295 29.37 5.87 6.24
CA ARG A 295 30.80 5.60 6.10
C ARG A 295 31.28 4.66 7.19
N CYS A 296 32.10 3.71 6.83
CA CYS A 296 32.61 2.71 7.75
C CYS A 296 34.08 2.39 7.44
N THR A 297 34.71 1.72 8.41
CA THR A 297 36.09 1.24 8.25
C THR A 297 36.07 -0.28 8.30
N PRO A 298 36.64 -0.98 7.30
CA PRO A 298 36.68 -2.43 7.36
C PRO A 298 37.50 -2.90 8.58
N LEU A 299 36.96 -3.91 9.27
CA LEU A 299 37.57 -4.41 10.50
C LEU A 299 38.95 -5.04 10.27
N ASP A 300 39.17 -5.61 9.11
CA ASP A 300 40.37 -6.43 8.85
C ASP A 300 41.56 -5.63 8.32
N GLY A 301 41.42 -4.33 8.14
CA GLY A 301 42.51 -3.50 7.64
C GLY A 301 43.12 -3.99 6.35
N GLY A 302 42.37 -4.74 5.56
CA GLY A 302 42.84 -5.40 4.35
C GLY A 302 43.01 -4.43 3.16
N PRO A 303 42.93 -4.97 1.94
CA PRO A 303 43.17 -4.14 0.74
C PRO A 303 42.21 -2.97 0.57
N LEU A 304 41.11 -2.92 1.35
CA LEU A 304 40.16 -1.82 1.31
C LEU A 304 40.53 -0.64 2.21
N ALA A 305 41.67 -0.70 2.90
CA ALA A 305 42.06 0.33 3.89
C ALA A 305 42.17 1.74 3.27
N ASN A 306 42.51 1.84 1.99
CA ASN A 306 42.63 3.11 1.31
C ASN A 306 41.49 3.41 0.35
N ILE A 307 40.40 2.66 0.44
CA ILE A 307 39.24 2.80 -0.45
C ILE A 307 38.05 3.29 0.37
N SER A 308 37.26 4.18 -0.22
CA SER A 308 36.03 4.65 0.43
C SER A 308 35.05 3.50 0.58
N THR A 309 34.61 3.24 1.81
CA THR A 309 33.70 2.16 2.14
C THR A 309 32.48 2.70 2.87
N TRP A 310 31.37 2.01 2.69
CA TRP A 310 30.12 2.36 3.37
C TRP A 310 29.32 1.12 3.68
N CYS A 311 28.28 1.28 4.51
CA CYS A 311 27.38 0.19 4.91
C CYS A 311 26.42 -0.15 3.77
N SER A 312 26.34 -1.43 3.47
CA SER A 312 25.34 -1.95 2.55
C SER A 312 24.90 -3.33 3.03
N ALA A 313 23.62 -3.46 3.36
CA ALA A 313 23.01 -4.72 3.83
C ALA A 313 23.78 -5.35 4.99
N GLY A 314 24.23 -4.53 5.93
CA GLY A 314 24.92 -5.01 7.13
C GLY A 314 26.42 -5.16 7.00
N ASP A 315 26.97 -4.98 5.80
CA ASP A 315 28.40 -5.13 5.54
C ASP A 315 29.04 -3.81 5.16
N CYS A 316 30.31 -3.66 5.53
CA CYS A 316 31.13 -2.52 5.13
C CYS A 316 31.81 -2.85 3.80
N VAL A 317 31.32 -2.24 2.72
CA VAL A 317 31.73 -2.60 1.36
C VAL A 317 32.22 -1.36 0.59
N GLU A 318 32.92 -1.62 -0.52
CA GLU A 318 33.41 -0.56 -1.39
C GLU A 318 32.26 0.21 -2.02
N MET A 319 32.34 1.55 -2.01
CA MET A 319 31.29 2.42 -2.54
C MET A 319 31.08 2.28 -4.04
N ARG A 320 32.09 1.83 -4.79
CA ARG A 320 32.03 1.72 -6.25
C ARG A 320 31.36 0.45 -6.76
N SER A 321 31.05 -0.50 -5.87
CA SER A 321 30.60 -1.83 -6.29
C SER A 321 29.11 -1.99 -6.43
N ARG A 322 28.39 -0.89 -6.64
CA ARG A 322 26.92 -0.98 -6.83
C ARG A 322 26.61 -1.65 -8.17
N PRO A 323 25.87 -2.75 -8.16
CA PRO A 323 25.44 -3.36 -9.41
C PRO A 323 24.53 -2.40 -10.17
N ARG A 324 24.59 -2.47 -11.49
CA ARG A 324 23.74 -1.65 -12.34
C ARG A 324 22.27 -2.02 -12.13
N ALA A 325 21.40 -1.01 -12.05
CA ALA A 325 19.96 -1.22 -11.94
C ALA A 325 19.43 -1.90 -13.21
N VAL A 326 18.57 -2.90 -13.02
CA VAL A 326 17.95 -3.63 -14.12
C VAL A 326 16.45 -3.38 -14.03
N ASP A 327 15.90 -2.67 -15.03
CA ASP A 327 14.47 -2.45 -15.10
C ASP A 327 13.76 -3.72 -15.56
N GLY A 328 12.63 -4.01 -14.96
CA GLY A 328 11.83 -5.15 -15.35
C GLY A 328 11.10 -4.92 -16.67
N ARG A 329 10.83 -6.00 -17.37
CA ARG A 329 10.02 -5.98 -18.58
C ARG A 329 8.99 -7.08 -18.52
N TRP A 330 7.81 -6.78 -19.06
CA TRP A 330 6.73 -7.77 -19.09
C TRP A 330 7.11 -8.97 -19.98
N GLY A 331 6.86 -10.16 -19.46
CA GLY A 331 6.86 -11.36 -20.28
C GLY A 331 5.61 -11.46 -21.12
N ASP A 332 5.51 -12.51 -21.90
CA ASP A 332 4.35 -12.75 -22.75
C ASP A 332 3.13 -13.10 -21.90
N TRP A 333 1.95 -12.76 -22.43
CA TRP A 333 0.71 -13.19 -21.83
C TRP A 333 0.61 -14.72 -21.85
N GLY A 334 0.21 -15.29 -20.71
CA GLY A 334 -0.02 -16.72 -20.61
C GLY A 334 -1.32 -17.15 -21.29
N ALA A 335 -1.55 -18.45 -21.29
CA ALA A 335 -2.77 -19.02 -21.84
C ALA A 335 -3.99 -18.53 -21.07
N TRP A 336 -5.12 -18.42 -21.77
CA TRP A 336 -6.40 -18.13 -21.12
C TRP A 336 -6.79 -19.29 -20.20
N GLY A 337 -7.20 -18.97 -18.98
CA GLY A 337 -7.64 -19.97 -18.01
C GLY A 337 -9.04 -20.46 -18.28
N ALA A 338 -9.52 -21.32 -17.39
CA ALA A 338 -10.87 -21.90 -17.51
C ALA A 338 -11.92 -20.79 -17.37
N CYS A 339 -13.05 -20.99 -18.07
CA CYS A 339 -14.19 -20.07 -17.93
C CYS A 339 -14.84 -20.27 -16.56
N SER A 340 -15.19 -19.19 -15.90
CA SER A 340 -15.80 -19.24 -14.54
C SER A 340 -17.21 -19.83 -14.54
N ARG A 341 -17.87 -19.87 -15.71
CA ARG A 341 -19.22 -20.42 -15.83
C ARG A 341 -19.31 -21.25 -17.10
N SER A 342 -20.23 -22.21 -17.10
CA SER A 342 -20.50 -23.02 -18.27
C SER A 342 -21.57 -22.40 -19.17
N CYS A 343 -22.32 -21.41 -18.66
CA CYS A 343 -23.38 -20.70 -19.41
C CYS A 343 -23.63 -19.35 -18.75
N GLY A 344 -24.34 -18.48 -19.44
CA GLY A 344 -24.78 -17.20 -18.88
C GLY A 344 -23.72 -16.15 -18.75
N THR A 345 -22.68 -16.26 -19.52
CA THR A 345 -21.52 -15.35 -19.57
C THR A 345 -20.63 -15.45 -18.34
N GLY A 346 -19.57 -16.21 -18.50
CA GLY A 346 -18.49 -16.29 -17.52
C GLY A 346 -17.32 -15.42 -17.91
N VAL A 347 -16.24 -15.58 -17.16
CA VAL A 347 -15.02 -14.80 -17.30
C VAL A 347 -13.83 -15.77 -17.31
N GLN A 348 -12.87 -15.53 -18.18
CA GLN A 348 -11.57 -16.19 -18.09
C GLN A 348 -10.48 -15.12 -18.08
N SER A 349 -9.34 -15.45 -17.54
CA SER A 349 -8.26 -14.51 -17.38
C SER A 349 -6.96 -15.07 -17.94
N SER A 350 -6.05 -14.15 -18.24
CA SER A 350 -4.69 -14.45 -18.66
C SER A 350 -3.77 -13.55 -17.83
N VAL A 351 -2.58 -14.06 -17.50
CA VAL A 351 -1.63 -13.37 -16.63
C VAL A 351 -0.29 -13.27 -17.33
N ARG A 352 0.42 -12.19 -17.09
CA ARG A 352 1.83 -12.06 -17.47
C ARG A 352 2.64 -11.70 -16.24
N HIS A 353 3.95 -11.86 -16.33
CA HIS A 353 4.86 -11.62 -15.23
C HIS A 353 5.94 -10.63 -15.61
N CYS A 354 6.39 -9.86 -14.66
CA CYS A 354 7.46 -8.87 -14.84
C CYS A 354 8.80 -9.61 -14.66
N ASP A 355 9.18 -10.41 -15.65
CA ASP A 355 10.28 -11.33 -15.51
C ASP A 355 11.20 -11.44 -16.75
N GLN A 356 11.12 -10.51 -17.68
CA GLN A 356 11.96 -10.56 -18.90
C GLN A 356 12.64 -9.21 -19.14
N PRO A 357 13.56 -8.78 -18.25
CA PRO A 357 14.08 -9.49 -17.07
C PRO A 357 13.32 -9.16 -15.80
N VAL A 358 13.60 -9.91 -14.74
CA VAL A 358 13.16 -9.55 -13.39
C VAL A 358 13.88 -8.27 -12.96
N PRO A 359 13.17 -7.27 -12.41
CA PRO A 359 13.86 -6.06 -11.92
C PRO A 359 14.83 -6.40 -10.81
N ALA A 360 15.96 -5.72 -10.79
CA ALA A 360 17.02 -5.97 -9.83
C ALA A 360 17.78 -4.68 -9.53
N ASN A 361 18.42 -4.65 -8.36
CA ASN A 361 19.33 -3.59 -7.97
C ASN A 361 18.68 -2.20 -8.03
N GLY A 362 17.44 -2.10 -7.58
CA GLY A 362 16.70 -0.85 -7.58
C GLY A 362 16.06 -0.47 -8.92
N GLY A 363 16.06 -1.38 -9.89
CA GLY A 363 15.41 -1.15 -11.16
C GLY A 363 13.90 -1.07 -11.05
N LYS A 364 13.27 -0.44 -12.03
CA LYS A 364 11.83 -0.21 -12.04
C LYS A 364 11.03 -1.48 -12.25
N TYR A 365 9.94 -1.63 -11.51
CA TYR A 365 8.97 -2.70 -11.76
C TYR A 365 8.11 -2.34 -12.97
N CYS A 366 7.56 -3.35 -13.62
CA CYS A 366 6.72 -3.16 -14.82
C CYS A 366 5.45 -2.38 -14.47
N VAL A 367 5.12 -1.41 -15.31
CA VAL A 367 3.89 -0.63 -15.20
C VAL A 367 2.88 -1.20 -16.18
N GLY A 368 1.61 -1.23 -15.79
CA GLY A 368 0.55 -1.72 -16.65
C GLY A 368 -0.13 -2.95 -16.07
N GLU A 369 -1.01 -3.52 -16.84
CA GLU A 369 -1.87 -4.61 -16.39
C GLU A 369 -1.09 -5.93 -16.29
N ARG A 370 -1.19 -6.55 -15.12
CA ARG A 370 -0.62 -7.88 -14.89
C ARG A 370 -1.59 -8.98 -15.31
N ARG A 371 -2.89 -8.69 -15.29
CA ARG A 371 -3.96 -9.64 -15.56
C ARG A 371 -4.96 -9.00 -16.49
N ARG A 372 -5.42 -9.75 -17.47
CA ARG A 372 -6.49 -9.30 -18.37
C ARG A 372 -7.61 -10.33 -18.36
N TYR A 373 -8.80 -9.86 -18.72
CA TYR A 373 -10.02 -10.66 -18.67
C TYR A 373 -10.74 -10.61 -20.01
N ARG A 374 -11.51 -11.66 -20.28
CA ARG A 374 -12.46 -11.66 -21.38
C ARG A 374 -13.67 -12.51 -21.00
N THR A 375 -14.78 -12.25 -21.68
CA THR A 375 -15.98 -13.05 -21.47
C THR A 375 -15.88 -14.39 -22.19
N CYS A 376 -16.64 -15.37 -21.70
CA CYS A 376 -16.67 -16.72 -22.24
C CYS A 376 -18.02 -17.35 -21.91
N SER A 377 -18.35 -18.48 -22.55
CA SER A 377 -19.58 -19.21 -22.28
C SER A 377 -20.83 -18.33 -22.34
N ALA A 378 -20.96 -17.55 -23.42
CA ALA A 378 -21.99 -16.53 -23.55
C ALA A 378 -23.39 -17.08 -23.76
N GLU A 379 -23.54 -18.38 -24.03
CA GLU A 379 -24.84 -18.99 -24.22
C GLU A 379 -25.69 -18.91 -22.95
N ALA A 380 -26.98 -18.62 -23.12
CA ALA A 380 -27.89 -18.50 -21.99
C ALA A 380 -28.02 -19.82 -21.24
N CYS A 381 -28.15 -19.72 -19.90
CA CYS A 381 -28.41 -20.89 -19.08
C CYS A 381 -29.88 -21.35 -19.25
N PRO A 382 -30.18 -22.63 -18.99
CA PRO A 382 -31.56 -23.10 -19.04
C PRO A 382 -32.46 -22.28 -18.12
N GLU A 383 -33.68 -21.95 -18.59
CA GLU A 383 -34.62 -21.12 -17.83
C GLU A 383 -35.05 -21.74 -16.50
N GLU A 384 -35.06 -23.06 -16.42
CA GLU A 384 -35.49 -23.77 -15.24
C GLU A 384 -34.39 -23.95 -14.18
N GLY A 385 -33.20 -23.37 -14.43
CA GLY A 385 -32.07 -23.53 -13.53
C GLY A 385 -32.08 -22.55 -12.37
N VAL A 386 -31.33 -22.90 -11.33
CA VAL A 386 -31.08 -22.02 -10.18
C VAL A 386 -30.10 -20.94 -10.61
N THR A 387 -30.30 -19.71 -10.13
CA THR A 387 -29.39 -18.64 -10.48
C THR A 387 -27.97 -18.92 -9.98
N PHE A 388 -27.00 -18.30 -10.63
CA PHE A 388 -25.59 -18.50 -10.25
C PHE A 388 -25.33 -18.04 -8.83
N ARG A 389 -25.95 -16.93 -8.42
CA ARG A 389 -25.83 -16.43 -7.04
C ARG A 389 -26.46 -17.40 -6.04
N ALA A 390 -27.60 -17.98 -6.38
CA ALA A 390 -28.26 -18.97 -5.53
C ALA A 390 -27.42 -20.24 -5.36
N GLN A 391 -26.75 -20.68 -6.44
CA GLN A 391 -25.80 -21.80 -6.36
C GLN A 391 -24.66 -21.51 -5.38
N GLN A 392 -24.16 -20.30 -5.37
CA GLN A 392 -23.08 -19.92 -4.48
C GLN A 392 -23.53 -19.88 -3.03
N CYS A 393 -24.73 -19.36 -2.76
CA CYS A 393 -25.30 -19.41 -1.40
C CYS A 393 -25.50 -20.86 -0.94
N ALA A 394 -26.04 -21.69 -1.81
CA ALA A 394 -26.33 -23.11 -1.48
C ALA A 394 -25.05 -23.89 -1.17
N ALA A 395 -23.93 -23.51 -1.75
CA ALA A 395 -22.63 -24.13 -1.46
C ALA A 395 -22.24 -24.01 0.02
N PHE A 396 -22.80 -23.05 0.75
CA PHE A 396 -22.54 -22.86 2.18
C PHE A 396 -23.53 -23.65 3.07
N ASP A 397 -24.48 -24.36 2.50
CA ASP A 397 -25.45 -25.10 3.30
C ASP A 397 -24.78 -26.15 4.19
N SER A 398 -23.68 -26.72 3.75
CA SER A 398 -22.93 -27.73 4.51
C SER A 398 -21.86 -27.12 5.42
N VAL A 399 -21.71 -25.80 5.43
CA VAL A 399 -20.69 -25.11 6.22
C VAL A 399 -21.36 -24.47 7.44
N PRO A 400 -20.98 -24.87 8.67
CA PRO A 400 -21.62 -24.28 9.85
C PRO A 400 -21.37 -22.77 9.93
N TYR A 401 -22.43 -22.04 10.25
CA TYR A 401 -22.36 -20.59 10.51
C TYR A 401 -22.75 -20.38 11.98
N GLN A 402 -21.79 -19.89 12.78
CA GLN A 402 -21.99 -19.71 14.23
C GLN A 402 -22.53 -21.00 14.89
N GLY A 403 -21.97 -22.14 14.47
CA GLY A 403 -22.26 -23.42 15.06
C GLY A 403 -23.50 -24.14 14.54
N GLN A 404 -24.20 -23.59 13.54
CA GLN A 404 -25.40 -24.19 12.98
C GLN A 404 -25.34 -24.23 11.46
N ASN A 405 -25.96 -25.25 10.88
CA ASN A 405 -26.12 -25.33 9.43
C ASN A 405 -27.46 -24.73 9.02
N TYR A 406 -27.45 -23.98 7.93
CA TYR A 406 -28.65 -23.34 7.38
C TYR A 406 -28.77 -23.68 5.90
N THR A 407 -29.96 -23.54 5.37
CA THR A 407 -30.19 -23.54 3.93
C THR A 407 -30.25 -22.10 3.47
N TRP A 408 -29.30 -21.72 2.62
CA TRP A 408 -29.08 -20.31 2.28
C TRP A 408 -29.69 -19.93 0.94
N THR A 409 -30.32 -18.77 0.88
CA THR A 409 -30.81 -18.17 -0.35
C THR A 409 -30.18 -16.82 -0.57
N PRO A 410 -30.03 -16.36 -1.84
CA PRO A 410 -29.33 -15.11 -2.09
C PRO A 410 -30.15 -13.88 -1.73
N VAL A 411 -29.44 -12.83 -1.27
CA VAL A 411 -30.00 -11.50 -1.08
C VAL A 411 -29.16 -10.56 -1.96
N TYR A 412 -29.80 -9.86 -2.88
CA TYR A 412 -29.12 -8.89 -3.71
C TYR A 412 -29.11 -7.55 -3.00
N ASP A 413 -27.93 -6.97 -2.84
CA ASP A 413 -27.73 -5.64 -2.25
C ASP A 413 -27.05 -4.75 -3.31
N HIS A 414 -27.78 -3.78 -3.82
CA HIS A 414 -27.25 -2.92 -4.89
C HIS A 414 -26.09 -2.04 -4.43
N ALA A 415 -25.92 -1.84 -3.13
CA ALA A 415 -24.78 -1.06 -2.61
C ALA A 415 -23.47 -1.86 -2.65
N VAL A 416 -23.57 -3.19 -2.54
CA VAL A 416 -22.40 -4.09 -2.60
C VAL A 416 -22.71 -5.28 -3.51
N PRO A 417 -22.90 -5.04 -4.81
CA PRO A 417 -23.47 -6.06 -5.71
C PRO A 417 -22.57 -7.27 -5.95
N CYS A 418 -21.26 -7.16 -5.67
CA CYS A 418 -20.33 -8.28 -5.88
C CYS A 418 -19.90 -8.96 -4.59
N GLN A 419 -20.60 -8.67 -3.50
CA GLN A 419 -20.44 -9.36 -2.22
C GLN A 419 -21.50 -10.47 -2.13
N LEU A 420 -21.14 -11.62 -1.59
CA LEU A 420 -22.12 -12.71 -1.45
C LEU A 420 -22.84 -12.58 -0.12
N THR A 421 -24.06 -12.06 -0.18
CA THR A 421 -24.95 -11.94 0.96
C THR A 421 -26.06 -12.96 0.80
N CYS A 422 -26.29 -13.77 1.85
CA CYS A 422 -27.30 -14.82 1.82
C CYS A 422 -28.16 -14.74 3.08
N ARG A 423 -29.33 -15.34 3.02
CA ARG A 423 -30.27 -15.41 4.13
C ARG A 423 -30.71 -16.83 4.31
N PRO A 424 -30.80 -17.33 5.56
CA PRO A 424 -31.42 -18.64 5.79
C PRO A 424 -32.90 -18.62 5.40
N THR A 425 -33.37 -19.70 4.84
CA THR A 425 -34.77 -19.78 4.41
C THR A 425 -35.75 -19.61 5.57
N GLU A 426 -35.36 -19.97 6.79
CA GLU A 426 -36.24 -19.99 7.96
C GLU A 426 -35.95 -18.87 8.95
N ARG A 427 -35.11 -17.98 8.62
CA ARG A 427 -34.71 -16.93 9.55
C ARG A 427 -34.66 -15.55 8.87
N UNK A 428 -34.71 -14.66 9.62
CA UNK A 428 -34.73 -13.36 9.06
C UNK A 428 -33.46 -12.63 9.16
N PHE A 429 -32.42 -13.10 9.31
CA PHE A 429 -31.15 -12.37 9.31
C PHE A 429 -30.44 -12.61 7.99
N THR A 430 -29.49 -11.73 7.67
CA THR A 430 -28.63 -11.91 6.52
C THR A 430 -27.19 -12.04 6.98
N ALA A 431 -26.37 -12.75 6.19
CA ALA A 431 -24.95 -12.92 6.48
C ALA A 431 -24.15 -12.74 5.20
N VAL A 432 -22.98 -12.12 5.34
CA VAL A 432 -22.02 -12.04 4.25
C VAL A 432 -21.20 -13.32 4.30
N LEU A 433 -21.43 -14.22 3.34
CA LEU A 433 -20.76 -15.52 3.33
C LEU A 433 -19.44 -15.49 2.55
N SER A 434 -19.28 -14.51 1.66
CA SER A 434 -18.00 -14.30 0.96
C SER A 434 -17.85 -12.82 0.62
N ASP A 435 -16.66 -12.33 0.74
CA ASP A 435 -16.36 -10.94 0.38
C ASP A 435 -16.59 -10.68 -1.10
N THR A 436 -16.46 -11.72 -1.93
CA THR A 436 -16.66 -11.60 -3.37
C THR A 436 -17.49 -12.78 -3.87
N VAL A 437 -18.35 -12.50 -4.84
CA VAL A 437 -19.03 -13.55 -5.58
C VAL A 437 -18.09 -14.10 -6.65
N ALA A 438 -18.43 -15.25 -7.21
CA ALA A 438 -17.67 -15.84 -8.30
C ALA A 438 -17.73 -14.93 -9.55
N ASP A 439 -16.64 -14.92 -10.30
CA ASP A 439 -16.58 -14.15 -11.54
C ASP A 439 -17.71 -14.60 -12.49
N GLY A 440 -18.37 -13.62 -13.12
CA GLY A 440 -19.49 -13.87 -13.99
C GLY A 440 -20.85 -13.77 -13.32
N THR A 441 -20.90 -13.50 -12.01
CA THR A 441 -22.17 -13.31 -11.31
C THR A 441 -22.80 -12.00 -11.76
N PRO A 442 -24.06 -11.98 -12.21
CA PRO A 442 -24.71 -10.71 -12.58
C PRO A 442 -24.76 -9.75 -11.40
N CYS A 443 -24.47 -8.48 -11.67
CA CYS A 443 -24.31 -7.51 -10.60
C CYS A 443 -25.15 -6.23 -10.74
N ARG A 444 -25.81 -6.04 -11.87
CA ARG A 444 -26.66 -4.86 -12.05
C ARG A 444 -27.93 -5.29 -12.76
N LEU A 445 -29.07 -5.08 -12.09
CA LEU A 445 -30.35 -5.51 -12.63
C LEU A 445 -30.67 -4.81 -13.95
N GLY A 446 -31.20 -5.56 -14.89
CA GLY A 446 -31.55 -5.04 -16.20
C GLY A 446 -30.38 -4.79 -17.14
N THR A 447 -29.18 -5.26 -16.77
CA THR A 447 -27.99 -5.13 -17.60
C THR A 447 -27.32 -6.49 -17.77
N HIS A 448 -26.30 -6.52 -18.62
CA HIS A 448 -25.42 -7.69 -18.77
C HIS A 448 -24.18 -7.61 -17.90
N ASP A 449 -24.11 -6.62 -17.01
CA ASP A 449 -22.93 -6.38 -16.17
C ASP A 449 -22.69 -7.56 -15.22
N ILE A 450 -21.41 -7.91 -15.05
CA ILE A 450 -21.01 -9.05 -14.24
C ILE A 450 -19.89 -8.68 -13.29
N CYS A 451 -19.80 -9.42 -12.21
CA CYS A 451 -18.71 -9.26 -11.25
C CYS A 451 -17.44 -9.92 -11.77
N ILE A 452 -16.33 -9.19 -11.67
CA ILE A 452 -14.99 -9.71 -11.97
C ILE A 452 -14.10 -9.29 -10.81
N ASN A 453 -13.56 -10.26 -10.11
CA ASN A 453 -12.67 -10.06 -8.97
C ASN A 453 -13.25 -9.09 -7.95
N GLY A 454 -14.54 -9.20 -7.69
CA GLY A 454 -15.23 -8.40 -6.68
C GLY A 454 -15.72 -7.03 -7.15
N LYS A 455 -15.58 -6.73 -8.43
CA LYS A 455 -16.01 -5.44 -8.99
C LYS A 455 -17.06 -5.66 -10.07
N CYS A 456 -18.13 -4.85 -10.04
CA CYS A 456 -19.17 -4.91 -11.05
C CYS A 456 -18.69 -4.22 -12.33
N MET A 457 -18.52 -5.00 -13.39
CA MET A 457 -17.95 -4.53 -14.65
C MET A 457 -19.01 -4.46 -15.74
N GLY A 458 -19.01 -3.36 -16.48
CA GLY A 458 -19.93 -3.18 -17.58
C GLY A 458 -19.62 -4.07 -18.77
N ILE A 459 -20.67 -4.63 -19.38
CA ILE A 459 -20.55 -5.41 -20.60
C ILE A 459 -21.43 -4.73 -21.65
N GLY A 460 -20.84 -4.49 -22.83
CA GLY A 460 -21.60 -3.91 -23.95
C GLY A 460 -22.59 -4.89 -24.53
N CYS A 461 -23.50 -4.40 -25.34
CA CYS A 461 -24.47 -5.25 -26.03
C CYS A 461 -23.80 -6.27 -26.98
N ASP A 462 -22.54 -6.01 -27.34
CA ASP A 462 -21.72 -6.91 -28.15
C ASP A 462 -21.10 -8.05 -27.32
N GLY A 463 -21.37 -8.08 -26.02
CA GLY A 463 -20.79 -9.07 -25.11
C GLY A 463 -19.35 -8.82 -24.74
N VAL A 464 -18.80 -7.67 -25.10
CA VAL A 464 -17.40 -7.33 -24.87
C VAL A 464 -17.28 -6.56 -23.54
N LEU A 465 -16.31 -6.97 -22.73
CA LEU A 465 -16.06 -6.36 -21.42
C LEU A 465 -15.64 -4.90 -21.60
N ALA A 466 -16.28 -4.02 -20.81
CA ALA A 466 -16.03 -2.59 -20.78
C ALA A 466 -16.30 -1.89 -22.11
N SER A 467 -16.99 -2.55 -23.04
CA SER A 467 -17.40 -1.95 -24.33
C SER A 467 -18.46 -0.90 -24.10
N GLU A 468 -18.40 0.19 -24.85
CA GLU A 468 -19.42 1.24 -24.84
C GLU A 468 -20.56 0.94 -25.82
N ALA A 469 -20.55 -0.20 -26.47
CA ALA A 469 -21.58 -0.59 -27.44
C ALA A 469 -22.95 -0.61 -26.76
N ARG A 470 -23.91 0.03 -27.41
CA ARG A 470 -25.29 0.10 -26.93
C ARG A 470 -26.24 -0.38 -27.99
N ALA A 471 -27.30 -1.03 -27.56
CA ALA A 471 -28.37 -1.39 -28.45
C ALA A 471 -29.16 -0.13 -28.81
N ASP A 472 -29.57 -0.03 -30.08
CA ASP A 472 -30.42 1.07 -30.51
C ASP A 472 -31.88 0.84 -30.07
N ARG A 473 -32.78 1.75 -30.44
CA ARG A 473 -34.18 1.65 -30.06
C ARG A 473 -34.88 0.40 -30.61
N CYS A 474 -34.27 -0.24 -31.62
CA CYS A 474 -34.77 -1.48 -32.21
C CYS A 474 -34.19 -2.72 -31.53
N GLY A 475 -33.31 -2.56 -30.53
CA GLY A 475 -32.63 -3.65 -29.87
C GLY A 475 -31.41 -4.18 -30.62
N MET A 476 -30.97 -3.47 -31.66
CA MET A 476 -29.82 -3.88 -32.48
C MET A 476 -28.54 -3.29 -31.91
N CYS A 477 -27.60 -4.16 -31.56
CA CYS A 477 -26.28 -3.73 -31.08
C CYS A 477 -25.54 -3.01 -32.22
N HIS A 478 -24.96 -1.86 -31.89
CA HIS A 478 -24.31 -0.95 -32.84
C HIS A 478 -25.29 -0.39 -33.89
N GLY A 479 -26.58 -0.51 -33.66
CA GLY A 479 -27.56 -0.05 -34.62
C GLY A 479 -27.74 1.47 -34.60
N ASN A 480 -28.40 1.98 -35.63
CA ASN A 480 -28.69 3.42 -35.76
C ASN A 480 -30.21 3.73 -35.66
N GLY A 481 -31.00 2.73 -35.30
CA GLY A 481 -32.43 2.90 -35.14
C GLY A 481 -33.22 2.85 -36.44
N SER A 482 -32.60 2.48 -37.55
CA SER A 482 -33.24 2.47 -38.86
C SER A 482 -34.05 1.22 -39.16
N LEU A 483 -33.83 0.15 -38.34
CA LEU A 483 -34.41 -1.15 -38.61
C LEU A 483 -35.80 -1.32 -38.03
N CYS A 484 -36.34 -0.31 -37.34
CA CYS A 484 -37.68 -0.42 -36.78
C CYS A 484 -38.39 0.95 -36.84
N ASN A 485 -39.70 0.91 -36.78
CA ASN A 485 -40.54 2.12 -36.77
C ASN A 485 -41.27 2.17 -35.42
N THR A 486 -41.36 3.39 -34.87
CA THR A 486 -42.10 3.60 -33.63
C THR A 486 -43.57 3.82 -34.00
N VAL A 487 -44.44 2.98 -33.48
CA VAL A 487 -45.88 3.16 -33.62
C VAL A 487 -46.41 3.66 -32.31
N ARG A 488 -47.04 4.85 -32.33
CA ARG A 488 -47.68 5.41 -31.14
C ARG A 488 -49.17 5.24 -31.27
N ASP A 489 -49.74 4.52 -30.35
CA ASP A 489 -51.18 4.32 -30.27
C ASP A 489 -51.72 5.27 -29.20
N LEU A 490 -52.57 6.19 -29.64
CA LEU A 490 -53.20 7.16 -28.76
C LEU A 490 -54.57 6.62 -28.33
N HIS A 491 -54.58 6.04 -27.13
CA HIS A 491 -55.86 5.69 -26.52
C HIS A 491 -56.54 7.01 -26.02
N ARG A 492 -57.72 7.25 -26.48
CA ARG A 492 -58.59 8.32 -25.99
C ARG A 492 -59.43 7.85 -24.84
#